data_fecbc19f7fd5191c5b3f4c0ac3f490c4
#
_entry.id   fecbc19f7fd5191c5b3f4c0ac3f490c4
#
_cell.length_a   1.000
_cell.length_b   1.000
_cell.length_c   1.000
_cell.angle_alpha   90.00
_cell.angle_beta   90.00
_cell.angle_gamma   90.00
#
_symmetry.space_group_name_H-M   'P 1'
#
loop_
_entity.id
_entity.type
_entity.pdbx_description
1 polymer ?
#
loop_
_entity_poly.entity_id
_entity_poly.type
_entity_poly.pdbx_seq_one_letter_code
_entity_poly.pdbx_strand_id
1 'polypeptide(L)'
;EAYDFEARMGAEAVRELLEGIDLEALEAMLEEEMSNPSRHKRAKARKRLEVARSFRKSGNRPEWMILDSVPVMPPDLRPMVQVDGGRFATSDLNDLYRRLINRNNRLKKLLNTGAPEMIVRNEKRMLRRAD
;
A
#
# COMPACT_ATOMS: atom_id res chain seq x y z
N GLU A 1 32.58 -9.31 -10.94
CA GLU A 1 31.92 -9.61 -9.65
C GLU A 1 30.42 -9.43 -9.79
N ALA A 2 29.67 -10.49 -9.54
CA ALA A 2 28.23 -10.44 -9.52
C ALA A 2 27.77 -9.91 -8.15
N TYR A 3 27.06 -8.79 -8.17
CA TYR A 3 26.42 -8.28 -6.96
C TYR A 3 25.09 -9.02 -6.78
N ASP A 4 24.95 -9.69 -5.67
CA ASP A 4 23.77 -10.47 -5.35
C ASP A 4 22.72 -9.57 -4.68
N PHE A 5 22.00 -8.80 -5.49
CA PHE A 5 20.86 -8.01 -5.02
C PHE A 5 19.70 -8.09 -6.00
N GLU A 6 18.51 -8.06 -5.46
CA GLU A 6 17.29 -7.99 -6.25
C GLU A 6 16.76 -6.56 -6.30
N ALA A 7 16.55 -6.05 -7.51
CA ALA A 7 15.94 -4.75 -7.73
C ALA A 7 14.52 -4.94 -8.28
N ARG A 8 13.54 -4.63 -7.47
CA ARG A 8 12.14 -4.64 -7.86
C ARG A 8 11.48 -3.32 -7.55
N MET A 9 10.36 -3.01 -8.21
CA MET A 9 9.71 -1.72 -8.08
C MET A 9 8.24 -1.84 -7.69
N GLY A 10 7.79 -0.85 -6.92
CA GLY A 10 6.38 -0.69 -6.59
C GLY A 10 5.89 -1.55 -5.44
N ALA A 11 4.58 -1.78 -5.40
CA ALA A 11 3.93 -2.51 -4.32
C ALA A 11 4.39 -3.98 -4.23
N GLU A 12 4.72 -4.59 -5.36
CA GLU A 12 5.24 -5.96 -5.41
C GLU A 12 6.56 -6.08 -4.66
N ALA A 13 7.46 -5.09 -4.84
CA ALA A 13 8.73 -5.04 -4.14
C ALA A 13 8.54 -4.89 -2.63
N VAL A 14 7.63 -4.03 -2.22
CA VAL A 14 7.30 -3.83 -0.79
C VAL A 14 6.71 -5.11 -0.20
N ARG A 15 5.84 -5.80 -0.92
CA ARG A 15 5.27 -7.07 -0.48
C ARG A 15 6.35 -8.12 -0.23
N GLU A 16 7.28 -8.27 -1.15
CA GLU A 16 8.38 -9.23 -1.01
C GLU A 16 9.26 -8.92 0.19
N LEU A 17 9.57 -7.65 0.42
CA LEU A 17 10.34 -7.24 1.60
C LEU A 17 9.58 -7.55 2.88
N LEU A 18 8.27 -7.32 2.91
CA LEU A 18 7.43 -7.60 4.07
C LEU A 18 7.28 -9.10 4.34
N GLU A 19 7.17 -9.92 3.29
CA GLU A 19 7.10 -11.37 3.43
C GLU A 19 8.36 -11.97 4.04
N GLY A 20 9.51 -11.35 3.77
CA GLY A 20 10.80 -11.77 4.29
C GLY A 20 11.10 -11.32 5.72
N ILE A 21 10.22 -10.56 6.36
CA ILE A 21 10.44 -10.05 7.71
C ILE A 21 10.19 -11.17 8.75
N ASP A 22 11.20 -11.39 9.60
CA ASP A 22 11.07 -12.16 10.81
C ASP A 22 10.79 -11.18 11.97
N LEU A 23 9.56 -11.20 12.47
CA LEU A 23 9.12 -10.28 13.51
C LEU A 23 9.88 -10.46 14.82
N GLU A 24 10.22 -11.69 15.18
CA GLU A 24 10.97 -11.97 16.40
C GLU A 24 12.39 -11.40 16.33
N ALA A 25 13.07 -11.62 15.21
CA ALA A 25 14.41 -11.07 14.99
C ALA A 25 14.39 -9.54 14.94
N LEU A 26 13.36 -8.97 14.31
CA LEU A 26 13.18 -7.52 14.23
C LEU A 26 12.95 -6.91 15.62
N GLU A 27 12.13 -7.53 16.45
CA GLU A 27 11.92 -7.08 17.83
C GLU A 27 13.20 -7.08 18.64
N ALA A 28 14.00 -8.16 18.55
CA ALA A 28 15.27 -8.26 19.25
C ALA A 28 16.25 -7.15 18.83
N MET A 29 16.33 -6.89 17.53
CA MET A 29 17.18 -5.83 17.00
C MET A 29 16.73 -4.44 17.47
N LEU A 30 15.42 -4.19 17.48
CA LEU A 30 14.88 -2.91 17.94
C LEU A 30 15.03 -2.72 19.44
N GLU A 31 14.96 -3.78 20.23
CA GLU A 31 15.23 -3.72 21.67
C GLU A 31 16.69 -3.33 21.95
N GLU A 32 17.63 -3.84 21.15
CA GLU A 32 19.03 -3.41 21.24
C GLU A 32 19.19 -1.92 20.89
N GLU A 33 18.48 -1.44 19.87
CA GLU A 33 18.51 -0.02 19.50
C GLU A 33 17.91 0.89 20.58
N MET A 34 17.05 0.37 21.44
CA MET A 34 16.50 1.13 22.57
C MET A 34 17.58 1.55 23.58
N SER A 35 18.73 0.86 23.61
CA SER A 35 19.86 1.22 24.43
C SER A 35 20.81 2.24 23.80
N ASN A 36 20.52 2.70 22.59
CA ASN A 36 21.33 3.67 21.86
C ASN A 36 21.39 5.00 22.63
N PRO A 37 22.57 5.64 22.77
CA PRO A 37 22.68 6.92 23.44
C PRO A 37 21.97 8.08 22.74
N SER A 38 21.70 7.98 21.45
CA SER A 38 20.98 9.00 20.71
C SER A 38 19.48 8.96 21.03
N ARG A 39 18.98 10.05 21.62
CA ARG A 39 17.56 10.19 21.96
C ARG A 39 16.64 10.04 20.74
N HIS A 40 17.08 10.59 19.61
CA HIS A 40 16.32 10.54 18.35
C HIS A 40 16.18 9.11 17.81
N LYS A 41 17.27 8.36 17.85
CA LYS A 41 17.27 6.95 17.41
C LYS A 41 16.43 6.06 18.33
N ARG A 42 16.46 6.32 19.64
CA ARG A 42 15.60 5.60 20.60
C ARG A 42 14.12 5.85 20.34
N ALA A 43 13.74 7.10 20.04
CA ALA A 43 12.34 7.43 19.75
C ALA A 43 11.83 6.71 18.49
N LYS A 44 12.65 6.64 17.44
CA LYS A 44 12.32 5.90 16.22
C LYS A 44 12.22 4.41 16.47
N ALA A 45 13.17 3.85 17.22
CA ALA A 45 13.18 2.43 17.56
C ALA A 45 11.93 2.04 18.37
N ARG A 46 11.51 2.89 19.31
CA ARG A 46 10.28 2.67 20.10
C ARG A 46 9.04 2.55 19.22
N LYS A 47 8.86 3.46 18.27
CA LYS A 47 7.71 3.45 17.38
C LYS A 47 7.69 2.19 16.51
N ARG A 48 8.82 1.81 15.96
CA ARG A 48 8.96 0.60 15.15
C ARG A 48 8.70 -0.66 15.97
N LEU A 49 9.19 -0.67 17.20
CA LEU A 49 8.99 -1.80 18.12
C LEU A 49 7.52 -1.99 18.47
N GLU A 50 6.78 -0.92 18.70
CA GLU A 50 5.33 -0.98 18.95
C GLU A 50 4.59 -1.61 17.76
N VAL A 51 4.92 -1.20 16.53
CA VAL A 51 4.33 -1.77 15.32
C VAL A 51 4.67 -3.25 15.18
N ALA A 52 5.93 -3.63 15.36
CA ALA A 52 6.36 -5.02 15.25
C ALA A 52 5.68 -5.91 16.29
N ARG A 53 5.56 -5.44 17.52
CA ARG A 53 4.85 -6.16 18.59
C ARG A 53 3.36 -6.31 18.29
N SER A 54 2.74 -5.28 17.74
CA SER A 54 1.33 -5.32 17.36
C SER A 54 1.07 -6.39 16.30
N PHE A 55 1.91 -6.49 15.29
CA PHE A 55 1.80 -7.54 14.27
C PHE A 55 1.96 -8.94 14.88
N ARG A 56 2.95 -9.11 15.73
CA ARG A 56 3.20 -10.42 16.36
C ARG A 56 2.05 -10.86 17.27
N LYS A 57 1.55 -9.95 18.12
CA LYS A 57 0.44 -10.24 19.06
C LYS A 57 -0.87 -10.52 18.36
N SER A 58 -1.16 -9.80 17.29
CA SER A 58 -2.42 -9.96 16.56
C SER A 58 -2.44 -11.18 15.63
N GLY A 59 -1.26 -11.74 15.34
CA GLY A 59 -1.13 -12.84 14.38
C GLY A 59 -1.25 -12.41 12.93
N ASN A 60 -1.32 -11.10 12.66
CA ASN A 60 -1.35 -10.58 11.30
C ASN A 60 0.04 -10.58 10.69
N ARG A 61 0.09 -10.81 9.39
CA ARG A 61 1.36 -10.76 8.65
C ARG A 61 1.56 -9.36 8.06
N PRO A 62 2.80 -8.80 8.09
CA PRO A 62 3.08 -7.48 7.53
C PRO A 62 2.72 -7.34 6.05
N GLU A 63 2.91 -8.40 5.25
CA GLU A 63 2.59 -8.41 3.82
C GLU A 63 1.10 -8.20 3.53
N TRP A 64 0.24 -8.41 4.51
CA TRP A 64 -1.20 -8.19 4.35
C TRP A 64 -1.58 -6.70 4.25
N MET A 65 -0.64 -5.81 4.53
CA MET A 65 -0.85 -4.37 4.28
C MET A 65 -0.95 -4.04 2.79
N ILE A 66 -0.45 -4.91 1.93
CA ILE A 66 -0.55 -4.76 0.49
C ILE A 66 -1.79 -5.52 0.02
N LEU A 67 -2.76 -4.80 -0.50
CA LEU A 67 -4.04 -5.37 -0.90
C LEU A 67 -3.99 -5.92 -2.32
N ASP A 68 -4.45 -7.15 -2.51
CA ASP A 68 -4.66 -7.73 -3.84
C ASP A 68 -5.95 -7.22 -4.46
N SER A 69 -6.99 -7.08 -3.63
CA SER A 69 -8.29 -6.56 -4.04
C SER A 69 -8.69 -5.45 -3.09
N VAL A 70 -9.04 -4.30 -3.66
CA VAL A 70 -9.48 -3.15 -2.87
C VAL A 70 -10.98 -3.24 -2.65
N PRO A 71 -11.46 -3.23 -1.38
CA PRO A 71 -12.90 -3.22 -1.12
C PRO A 71 -13.50 -1.89 -1.58
N VAL A 72 -14.61 -1.97 -2.30
CA VAL A 72 -15.33 -0.80 -2.78
C VAL A 72 -16.69 -0.77 -2.11
N MET A 73 -17.03 0.38 -1.52
CA MET A 73 -18.32 0.57 -0.89
C MET A 73 -19.44 0.42 -1.92
N PRO A 74 -20.53 -0.31 -1.60
CA PRO A 74 -21.66 -0.44 -2.52
C PRO A 74 -22.23 0.91 -2.93
N PRO A 75 -22.70 1.06 -4.19
CA PRO A 75 -23.25 2.32 -4.67
C PRO A 75 -24.39 2.89 -3.83
N ASP A 76 -25.19 2.04 -3.20
CA ASP A 76 -26.29 2.48 -2.34
C ASP A 76 -25.81 3.24 -1.10
N LEU A 77 -24.59 2.98 -0.64
CA LEU A 77 -23.97 3.67 0.49
C LEU A 77 -23.23 4.95 0.08
N ARG A 78 -23.13 5.22 -1.21
CA ARG A 78 -22.51 6.43 -1.77
C ARG A 78 -23.40 7.01 -2.89
N PRO A 79 -24.65 7.35 -2.58
CA PRO A 79 -25.63 7.75 -3.60
C PRO A 79 -25.26 9.07 -4.27
N MET A 80 -25.63 9.16 -5.53
CA MET A 80 -25.61 10.42 -6.27
C MET A 80 -26.94 11.13 -5.99
N VAL A 81 -26.88 12.34 -5.41
CA VAL A 81 -28.06 13.10 -5.02
C VAL A 81 -28.29 14.24 -6.03
N GLN A 82 -29.53 14.37 -6.49
CA GLN A 82 -29.92 15.49 -7.34
C GLN A 82 -30.08 16.75 -6.48
N VAL A 83 -29.38 17.82 -6.84
CA VAL A 83 -29.50 19.12 -6.19
C VAL A 83 -30.30 20.07 -7.06
N ASP A 84 -30.69 21.25 -6.51
CA ASP A 84 -31.42 22.28 -7.23
C ASP A 84 -30.73 22.66 -8.55
N GLY A 85 -31.53 22.80 -9.62
CA GLY A 85 -31.02 23.11 -10.95
C GLY A 85 -30.71 21.90 -11.82
N GLY A 86 -31.10 20.67 -11.42
CA GLY A 86 -30.91 19.46 -12.20
C GLY A 86 -29.48 18.88 -12.17
N ARG A 87 -28.62 19.41 -11.31
CA ARG A 87 -27.26 18.89 -11.11
C ARG A 87 -27.28 17.73 -10.12
N PHE A 88 -26.36 16.79 -10.32
CA PHE A 88 -26.14 15.70 -9.37
C PHE A 88 -24.93 16.01 -8.50
N ALA A 89 -25.12 15.93 -7.18
CA ALA A 89 -24.03 15.99 -6.22
C ALA A 89 -23.61 14.57 -5.86
N THR A 90 -22.32 14.31 -5.93
CA THR A 90 -21.73 13.05 -5.45
C THR A 90 -20.83 13.33 -4.27
N SER A 91 -20.65 12.35 -3.39
CA SER A 91 -19.62 12.45 -2.36
C SER A 91 -18.25 12.39 -2.99
N ASP A 92 -17.22 12.90 -2.29
CA ASP A 92 -15.83 12.80 -2.73
C ASP A 92 -15.40 11.35 -2.92
N LEU A 93 -16.02 10.41 -2.19
CA LEU A 93 -15.78 8.98 -2.33
C LEU A 93 -16.07 8.48 -3.75
N ASN A 94 -17.13 8.98 -4.40
CA ASN A 94 -17.46 8.61 -5.77
C ASN A 94 -16.36 9.00 -6.76
N ASP A 95 -15.76 10.17 -6.57
CA ASP A 95 -14.63 10.60 -7.41
C ASP A 95 -13.39 9.75 -7.18
N LEU A 96 -13.08 9.44 -5.94
CA LEU A 96 -11.95 8.58 -5.59
C LEU A 96 -12.12 7.17 -6.16
N TYR A 97 -13.29 6.57 -6.00
CA TYR A 97 -13.58 5.25 -6.56
C TYR A 97 -13.54 5.25 -8.08
N ARG A 98 -14.06 6.30 -8.72
CA ARG A 98 -14.02 6.43 -10.18
C ARG A 98 -12.57 6.46 -10.67
N ARG A 99 -11.70 7.23 -10.04
CA ARG A 99 -10.27 7.28 -10.38
C ARG A 99 -9.62 5.93 -10.20
N LEU A 100 -9.87 5.27 -9.07
CA LEU A 100 -9.32 3.95 -8.78
C LEU A 100 -9.74 2.92 -9.81
N ILE A 101 -11.03 2.83 -10.09
CA ILE A 101 -11.60 1.88 -11.04
C ILE A 101 -11.10 2.13 -12.46
N ASN A 102 -11.08 3.40 -12.90
CA ASN A 102 -10.60 3.78 -14.23
C ASN A 102 -9.14 3.43 -14.41
N ARG A 103 -8.29 3.72 -13.42
CA ARG A 103 -6.88 3.39 -13.46
C ARG A 103 -6.65 1.88 -13.45
N ASN A 104 -7.41 1.15 -12.67
CA ASN A 104 -7.35 -0.32 -12.65
C ASN A 104 -7.74 -0.91 -14.00
N ASN A 105 -8.81 -0.42 -14.62
CA ASN A 105 -9.25 -0.88 -15.94
C ASN A 105 -8.23 -0.55 -17.03
N ARG A 106 -7.61 0.62 -16.96
CA ARG A 106 -6.54 1.01 -17.87
C ARG A 106 -5.34 0.08 -17.74
N LEU A 107 -4.94 -0.24 -16.51
CA LEU A 107 -3.84 -1.16 -16.26
C LEU A 107 -4.15 -2.55 -16.82
N LYS A 108 -5.35 -3.07 -16.59
CA LYS A 108 -5.79 -4.36 -17.17
C LYS A 108 -5.69 -4.36 -18.68
N LYS A 109 -6.14 -3.28 -19.31
CA LYS A 109 -6.09 -3.14 -20.77
C LYS A 109 -4.65 -3.14 -21.27
N LEU A 110 -3.75 -2.41 -20.61
CA LEU A 110 -2.34 -2.37 -20.97
C LEU A 110 -1.66 -3.72 -20.81
N LEU A 111 -1.97 -4.45 -19.75
CA LEU A 111 -1.44 -5.80 -19.53
C LEU A 111 -1.91 -6.77 -20.60
N ASN A 112 -3.19 -6.72 -20.98
CA ASN A 112 -3.76 -7.60 -22.01
C ASN A 112 -3.23 -7.31 -23.41
N THR A 113 -2.86 -6.06 -23.71
CA THR A 113 -2.33 -5.67 -25.02
C THR A 113 -0.82 -5.84 -25.14
N GLY A 114 -0.15 -6.26 -24.07
CA GLY A 114 1.31 -6.42 -24.07
C GLY A 114 2.08 -5.12 -24.17
N ALA A 115 1.57 -4.05 -23.55
CA ALA A 115 2.21 -2.74 -23.54
C ALA A 115 3.65 -2.80 -22.96
N PRO A 116 4.56 -1.88 -23.38
CA PRO A 116 5.91 -1.83 -22.82
C PRO A 116 5.92 -1.75 -21.30
N GLU A 117 6.89 -2.42 -20.68
CA GLU A 117 7.00 -2.51 -19.23
C GLU A 117 7.04 -1.13 -18.55
N MET A 118 7.69 -0.16 -19.16
CA MET A 118 7.77 1.19 -18.61
C MET A 118 6.39 1.85 -18.46
N ILE A 119 5.51 1.66 -19.45
CA ILE A 119 4.16 2.19 -19.42
C ILE A 119 3.33 1.47 -18.33
N VAL A 120 3.46 0.15 -18.24
CA VAL A 120 2.79 -0.65 -17.21
C VAL A 120 3.23 -0.22 -15.81
N ARG A 121 4.51 -0.02 -15.59
CA ARG A 121 5.06 0.47 -14.32
C ARG A 121 4.48 1.82 -13.92
N ASN A 122 4.37 2.73 -14.89
CA ASN A 122 3.82 4.06 -14.66
C ASN A 122 2.34 3.98 -14.25
N GLU A 123 1.55 3.14 -14.92
CA GLU A 123 0.13 2.94 -14.59
C GLU A 123 -0.03 2.29 -13.20
N LYS A 124 0.80 1.31 -12.85
CA LYS A 124 0.81 0.71 -11.51
C LYS A 124 1.11 1.77 -10.44
N ARG A 125 2.05 2.66 -10.71
CA ARG A 125 2.37 3.77 -9.81
C ARG A 125 1.20 4.71 -9.63
N MET A 126 0.51 5.06 -10.71
CA MET A 126 -0.68 5.92 -10.68
C MET A 126 -1.82 5.26 -9.92
N LEU A 127 -2.01 3.96 -10.06
CA LEU A 127 -3.02 3.21 -9.34
C LEU A 127 -2.78 3.27 -7.82
N ARG A 128 -1.53 3.17 -7.38
CA ARG A 128 -1.19 3.31 -5.94
C ARG A 128 -1.50 4.70 -5.39
N ARG A 129 -1.50 5.72 -6.24
CA ARG A 129 -1.78 7.12 -5.88
C ARG A 129 -3.24 7.50 -6.05
N ALA A 130 -4.11 6.55 -6.34
CA ALA A 130 -5.52 6.82 -6.62
C ALA A 130 -6.37 7.13 -5.38
N ASP A 131 -5.76 7.24 -4.25
CA ASP A 131 -6.38 7.61 -2.98
C ASP A 131 -6.59 9.13 -2.80
#